data_dfd8e150d1035b8e0394b885b52070a2
#
_entry.id   dfd8e150d1035b8e0394b885b52070a2
#
_cell.length_a   1.000
_cell.length_b   1.000
_cell.length_c   1.000
_cell.angle_alpha   90.00
_cell.angle_beta   90.00
_cell.angle_gamma   90.00
#
_symmetry.space_group_name_H-M   'P 1'
#
loop_
_entity.id
_entity.type
_entity.pdbx_description
1 polymer ?
#
loop_
_entity_poly.entity_id
_entity_poly.type
_entity_poly.pdbx_seq_one_letter_code
_entity_poly.pdbx_strand_id
1 'polypeptide(L)'
;VGVTSDPCPEAIGSFPTGADPSKGCIYLGLINDYTGPYGALGPALELGQRSFWLWANTAGGIGDYSVAIVEGGDAQYNPAKHLEIYNSQREEVAALAMSLGTPQTLFILDELDKDDMVAAPMSWYSGYAYKDFDKGLIIEFGATYCAQGMNAMDWAAASLPVDIKKIGIIGTAGDYGGD
;
A
#
# COMPACT_ATOMS: atom_id res chain seq x y z
N VAL A 1 14.83 0.11 13.32
CA VAL A 1 14.08 -1.06 12.85
C VAL A 1 14.01 -0.98 11.33
N GLY A 2 14.14 -2.12 10.66
CA GLY A 2 13.99 -2.20 9.20
C GLY A 2 15.12 -1.59 8.35
N VAL A 3 16.20 -1.09 8.96
CA VAL A 3 17.38 -0.56 8.25
C VAL A 3 18.62 -1.13 8.89
N THR A 4 19.53 -1.68 8.05
CA THR A 4 20.80 -2.26 8.51
C THR A 4 21.95 -1.86 7.59
N SER A 5 23.16 -1.86 8.13
CA SER A 5 24.39 -1.72 7.35
C SER A 5 24.77 -3.00 6.57
N ASP A 6 24.17 -4.13 6.91
CA ASP A 6 24.39 -5.38 6.20
C ASP A 6 23.68 -5.33 4.84
N PRO A 7 24.24 -5.94 3.80
CA PRO A 7 23.61 -5.97 2.48
C PRO A 7 22.24 -6.64 2.48
N CYS A 8 21.36 -6.17 1.60
CA CYS A 8 20.13 -6.91 1.33
C CYS A 8 20.43 -8.30 0.76
N PRO A 9 19.57 -9.30 1.01
CA PRO A 9 19.67 -10.59 0.38
C PRO A 9 19.53 -10.47 -1.15
N GLU A 10 20.19 -11.36 -1.91
CA GLU A 10 20.07 -11.38 -3.38
C GLU A 10 18.64 -11.64 -3.86
N ALA A 11 17.88 -12.39 -3.07
CA ALA A 11 16.48 -12.68 -3.33
C ALA A 11 15.70 -12.85 -2.00
N ILE A 12 14.41 -12.60 -2.04
CA ILE A 12 13.45 -12.96 -0.98
C ILE A 12 12.42 -13.90 -1.59
N GLY A 13 12.40 -15.15 -1.11
CA GLY A 13 11.66 -16.23 -1.76
C GLY A 13 12.16 -16.44 -3.19
N SER A 14 11.28 -16.37 -4.18
CA SER A 14 11.59 -16.48 -5.60
C SER A 14 11.89 -15.15 -6.30
N PHE A 15 11.87 -14.04 -5.56
CA PHE A 15 11.97 -12.69 -6.12
C PHE A 15 13.39 -12.12 -5.94
N PRO A 16 14.15 -11.86 -7.04
CA PRO A 16 15.44 -11.21 -6.95
C PRO A 16 15.27 -9.76 -6.49
N THR A 17 16.18 -9.30 -5.64
CA THR A 17 16.17 -7.91 -5.14
C THR A 17 16.93 -6.95 -6.03
N GLY A 18 17.91 -7.43 -6.79
CA GLY A 18 18.84 -6.58 -7.55
C GLY A 18 19.69 -5.68 -6.65
N ALA A 19 19.86 -6.05 -5.39
CA ALA A 19 20.59 -5.27 -4.40
C ALA A 19 22.08 -5.20 -4.71
N ASP A 20 22.67 -4.04 -4.42
CA ASP A 20 24.12 -3.86 -4.46
C ASP A 20 24.73 -4.42 -3.14
N PRO A 21 25.62 -5.42 -3.21
CA PRO A 21 26.21 -6.04 -2.04
C PRO A 21 27.17 -5.13 -1.25
N SER A 22 27.51 -3.96 -1.78
CA SER A 22 28.31 -2.95 -1.09
C SER A 22 27.49 -1.96 -0.26
N LYS A 23 26.14 -2.05 -0.33
CA LYS A 23 25.21 -1.15 0.36
C LYS A 23 24.49 -1.84 1.50
N GLY A 24 23.99 -1.05 2.46
CA GLY A 24 23.07 -1.53 3.47
C GLY A 24 21.69 -1.88 2.93
N CYS A 25 20.79 -2.31 3.79
CA CYS A 25 19.45 -2.74 3.42
C CYS A 25 18.36 -1.95 4.15
N ILE A 26 17.34 -1.53 3.41
CA ILE A 26 16.05 -1.07 3.93
C ILE A 26 15.04 -2.17 3.64
N TYR A 27 14.41 -2.69 4.69
CA TYR A 27 13.34 -3.67 4.58
C TYR A 27 11.98 -2.98 4.61
N LEU A 28 11.14 -3.28 3.62
CA LEU A 28 9.77 -2.76 3.55
C LEU A 28 8.78 -3.91 3.64
N GLY A 29 7.70 -3.69 4.40
CA GLY A 29 6.63 -4.67 4.57
C GLY A 29 5.58 -4.60 3.46
N LEU A 30 4.87 -5.71 3.29
CA LEU A 30 3.80 -5.84 2.33
C LEU A 30 2.69 -6.71 2.94
N ILE A 31 1.44 -6.21 2.94
CA ILE A 31 0.26 -6.96 3.39
C ILE A 31 -0.77 -6.95 2.28
N ASN A 32 -1.16 -8.12 1.82
CA ASN A 32 -1.90 -8.30 0.58
C ASN A 32 -3.12 -9.22 0.75
N ASP A 33 -3.87 -9.41 -0.32
CA ASP A 33 -4.97 -10.36 -0.45
C ASP A 33 -4.69 -11.30 -1.62
N TYR A 34 -4.51 -12.58 -1.36
CA TYR A 34 -4.26 -13.57 -2.40
C TYR A 34 -5.44 -14.53 -2.60
N THR A 35 -6.28 -14.71 -1.59
CA THR A 35 -7.39 -15.68 -1.62
C THR A 35 -8.74 -15.09 -1.23
N GLY A 36 -8.79 -13.82 -0.87
CA GLY A 36 -10.01 -13.09 -0.58
C GLY A 36 -10.63 -12.40 -1.81
N PRO A 37 -11.50 -11.40 -1.59
CA PRO A 37 -12.21 -10.71 -2.68
C PRO A 37 -11.30 -10.05 -3.72
N TYR A 38 -10.10 -9.64 -3.32
CA TYR A 38 -9.12 -9.01 -4.21
C TYR A 38 -7.99 -9.95 -4.63
N GLY A 39 -8.14 -11.26 -4.39
CA GLY A 39 -7.14 -12.27 -4.74
C GLY A 39 -6.78 -12.32 -6.23
N ALA A 40 -7.65 -11.85 -7.11
CA ALA A 40 -7.32 -11.69 -8.53
C ALA A 40 -6.36 -10.52 -8.82
N LEU A 41 -6.31 -9.52 -7.94
CA LEU A 41 -5.47 -8.31 -8.09
C LEU A 41 -4.19 -8.39 -7.26
N GLY A 42 -4.25 -8.99 -6.06
CA GLY A 42 -3.18 -9.04 -5.10
C GLY A 42 -1.83 -9.47 -5.67
N PRO A 43 -1.72 -10.61 -6.37
CA PRO A 43 -0.45 -11.04 -6.96
C PRO A 43 0.15 -10.05 -7.96
N ALA A 44 -0.69 -9.37 -8.76
CA ALA A 44 -0.22 -8.39 -9.72
C ALA A 44 0.30 -7.11 -9.03
N LEU A 45 -0.35 -6.69 -7.94
CA LEU A 45 0.08 -5.54 -7.14
C LEU A 45 1.43 -5.82 -6.47
N GLU A 46 1.62 -7.00 -5.89
CA GLU A 46 2.90 -7.41 -5.33
C GLU A 46 4.00 -7.45 -6.39
N LEU A 47 3.72 -8.05 -7.54
CA LEU A 47 4.68 -8.09 -8.65
C LEU A 47 5.09 -6.67 -9.08
N GLY A 48 4.15 -5.73 -9.09
CA GLY A 48 4.41 -4.31 -9.36
C GLY A 48 5.37 -3.70 -8.35
N GLN A 49 5.14 -3.90 -7.05
CA GLN A 49 6.02 -3.43 -5.98
C GLN A 49 7.43 -4.02 -6.10
N ARG A 50 7.54 -5.34 -6.24
CA ARG A 50 8.84 -6.01 -6.36
C ARG A 50 9.61 -5.60 -7.61
N SER A 51 8.91 -5.41 -8.74
CA SER A 51 9.52 -4.95 -9.99
C SER A 51 10.04 -3.53 -9.88
N PHE A 52 9.30 -2.64 -9.22
CA PHE A 52 9.74 -1.27 -8.96
C PHE A 52 11.02 -1.24 -8.11
N TRP A 53 11.05 -1.99 -7.02
CA TRP A 53 12.21 -1.99 -6.12
C TRP A 53 13.42 -2.70 -6.71
N LEU A 54 13.22 -3.75 -7.51
CA LEU A 54 14.28 -4.35 -8.32
C LEU A 54 14.90 -3.32 -9.28
N TRP A 55 14.05 -2.57 -9.99
CA TRP A 55 14.52 -1.49 -10.86
C TRP A 55 15.23 -0.40 -10.06
N ALA A 56 14.67 0.07 -8.95
CA ALA A 56 15.26 1.11 -8.10
C ALA A 56 16.65 0.71 -7.60
N ASN A 57 16.81 -0.54 -7.15
CA ASN A 57 18.11 -1.06 -6.71
C ASN A 57 19.13 -1.10 -7.85
N THR A 58 18.74 -1.57 -9.04
CA THR A 58 19.64 -1.59 -10.22
C THR A 58 19.97 -0.18 -10.73
N ALA A 59 19.11 0.81 -10.44
CA ALA A 59 19.35 2.23 -10.74
C ALA A 59 20.19 2.94 -9.67
N GLY A 60 20.64 2.23 -8.62
CA GLY A 60 21.53 2.74 -7.57
C GLY A 60 20.90 2.79 -6.17
N GLY A 61 19.68 2.32 -5.98
CA GLY A 61 19.03 2.25 -4.66
C GLY A 61 18.65 3.62 -4.08
N ILE A 62 18.63 3.71 -2.76
CA ILE A 62 18.33 4.94 -2.01
C ILE A 62 19.58 5.33 -1.22
N GLY A 63 20.37 6.27 -1.72
CA GLY A 63 21.62 6.65 -1.08
C GLY A 63 22.55 5.45 -0.91
N ASP A 64 22.94 5.17 0.32
CA ASP A 64 23.84 4.06 0.67
C ASP A 64 23.11 2.73 0.93
N TYR A 65 21.84 2.61 0.49
CA TYR A 65 21.00 1.45 0.76
C TYR A 65 20.36 0.89 -0.50
N SER A 66 20.23 -0.43 -0.53
CA SER A 66 19.25 -1.13 -1.38
C SER A 66 17.96 -1.39 -0.60
N VAL A 67 16.90 -1.77 -1.30
CA VAL A 67 15.59 -2.04 -0.69
C VAL A 67 15.19 -3.50 -0.92
N ALA A 68 14.68 -4.14 0.11
CA ALA A 68 14.12 -5.49 0.03
C ALA A 68 12.67 -5.50 0.55
N ILE A 69 11.78 -6.15 -0.20
CA ILE A 69 10.39 -6.37 0.23
C ILE A 69 10.34 -7.66 1.03
N VAL A 70 10.00 -7.57 2.31
CA VAL A 70 9.73 -8.74 3.17
C VAL A 70 8.53 -9.50 2.64
N GLU A 71 8.53 -10.82 2.74
CA GLU A 71 7.37 -11.61 2.37
C GLU A 71 6.17 -11.18 3.22
N GLY A 72 5.12 -10.74 2.55
CA GLY A 72 3.85 -10.41 3.14
C GLY A 72 3.00 -11.65 3.35
N GLY A 73 1.88 -11.49 4.02
CA GLY A 73 0.90 -12.54 4.22
C GLY A 73 -0.39 -12.31 3.44
N ASP A 74 -1.19 -13.38 3.36
CA ASP A 74 -2.54 -13.34 2.81
C ASP A 74 -3.53 -12.89 3.88
N ALA A 75 -3.87 -11.62 3.88
CA ALA A 75 -4.85 -11.06 4.81
C ALA A 75 -6.30 -11.45 4.46
N GLN A 76 -6.57 -12.00 3.29
CA GLN A 76 -7.90 -12.42 2.84
C GLN A 76 -8.94 -11.29 2.96
N TYR A 77 -8.51 -10.05 2.80
CA TYR A 77 -9.31 -8.85 3.02
C TYR A 77 -9.96 -8.79 4.41
N ASN A 78 -9.31 -9.36 5.41
CA ASN A 78 -9.78 -9.45 6.80
C ASN A 78 -8.92 -8.56 7.71
N PRO A 79 -9.50 -7.54 8.39
CA PRO A 79 -8.73 -6.62 9.24
C PRO A 79 -7.95 -7.31 10.36
N ALA A 80 -8.51 -8.36 10.99
CA ALA A 80 -7.82 -9.07 12.07
C ALA A 80 -6.59 -9.84 11.56
N LYS A 81 -6.70 -10.51 10.40
CA LYS A 81 -5.56 -11.16 9.77
C LYS A 81 -4.51 -10.15 9.30
N HIS A 82 -4.96 -9.00 8.81
CA HIS A 82 -4.06 -7.91 8.44
C HIS A 82 -3.22 -7.45 9.64
N LEU A 83 -3.84 -7.29 10.81
CA LEU A 83 -3.14 -6.98 12.05
C LEU A 83 -2.17 -8.10 12.48
N GLU A 84 -2.55 -9.38 12.33
CA GLU A 84 -1.66 -10.51 12.62
C GLU A 84 -0.39 -10.45 11.76
N ILE A 85 -0.54 -10.20 10.46
CA ILE A 85 0.59 -10.07 9.52
C ILE A 85 1.42 -8.84 9.86
N TYR A 86 0.79 -7.69 10.15
CA TYR A 86 1.49 -6.50 10.60
C TYR A 86 2.37 -6.80 11.82
N ASN A 87 1.80 -7.42 12.85
CA ASN A 87 2.50 -7.78 14.08
C ASN A 87 3.67 -8.75 13.84
N SER A 88 3.61 -9.60 12.81
CA SER A 88 4.70 -10.53 12.50
C SER A 88 5.91 -9.87 11.84
N GLN A 89 5.72 -8.70 11.20
CA GLN A 89 6.80 -8.02 10.45
C GLN A 89 7.17 -6.64 11.00
N ARG A 90 6.40 -6.06 11.95
CA ARG A 90 6.58 -4.69 12.44
C ARG A 90 7.97 -4.39 13.02
N GLU A 91 8.65 -5.40 13.56
CA GLU A 91 10.01 -5.26 14.12
C GLU A 91 11.10 -5.44 13.04
N GLU A 92 10.75 -5.89 11.85
CA GLU A 92 11.68 -6.20 10.78
C GLU A 92 11.69 -5.14 9.66
N VAL A 93 10.63 -4.33 9.56
CA VAL A 93 10.45 -3.39 8.44
C VAL A 93 10.50 -1.93 8.87
N ALA A 94 10.97 -1.06 7.98
CA ALA A 94 11.03 0.38 8.21
C ALA A 94 9.70 1.09 7.89
N ALA A 95 8.90 0.52 7.00
CA ALA A 95 7.59 1.03 6.56
C ALA A 95 6.80 -0.08 5.87
N LEU A 96 5.49 0.11 5.71
CA LEU A 96 4.69 -0.72 4.82
C LEU A 96 4.67 -0.10 3.42
N ALA A 97 5.33 -0.77 2.46
CA ALA A 97 5.27 -0.40 1.04
C ALA A 97 3.88 -0.68 0.43
N MET A 98 3.12 -1.59 1.03
CA MET A 98 1.75 -1.87 0.64
C MET A 98 0.92 -2.37 1.82
N SER A 99 -0.24 -1.74 2.03
CA SER A 99 -1.30 -2.16 2.94
C SER A 99 -2.61 -2.19 2.14
N LEU A 100 -3.06 -3.39 1.76
CA LEU A 100 -4.22 -3.52 0.86
C LEU A 100 -5.55 -3.41 1.61
N GLY A 101 -6.33 -2.42 1.23
CA GLY A 101 -7.71 -2.20 1.65
C GLY A 101 -7.91 -1.13 2.71
N THR A 102 -8.97 -0.36 2.57
CA THR A 102 -9.33 0.72 3.51
C THR A 102 -9.63 0.20 4.92
N PRO A 103 -10.54 -0.76 5.12
CA PRO A 103 -10.85 -1.26 6.47
C PRO A 103 -9.64 -1.87 7.17
N GLN A 104 -8.77 -2.53 6.41
CA GLN A 104 -7.57 -3.18 6.91
C GLN A 104 -6.54 -2.15 7.39
N THR A 105 -6.26 -1.14 6.57
CA THR A 105 -5.30 -0.08 6.90
C THR A 105 -5.79 0.74 8.09
N LEU A 106 -7.09 1.08 8.14
CA LEU A 106 -7.68 1.77 9.28
C LEU A 106 -7.61 0.95 10.56
N PHE A 107 -7.74 -0.37 10.46
CA PHE A 107 -7.71 -1.25 11.63
C PHE A 107 -6.33 -1.31 12.31
N ILE A 108 -5.26 -1.08 11.56
CA ILE A 108 -3.89 -1.06 12.09
C ILE A 108 -3.36 0.35 12.37
N LEU A 109 -4.15 1.41 12.16
CA LEU A 109 -3.68 2.80 12.25
C LEU A 109 -3.14 3.16 13.64
N ASP A 110 -3.78 2.66 14.70
CA ASP A 110 -3.32 2.88 16.08
C ASP A 110 -2.00 2.11 16.38
N GLU A 111 -1.78 0.99 15.73
CA GLU A 111 -0.52 0.25 15.87
C GLU A 111 0.61 0.93 15.07
N LEU A 112 0.31 1.44 13.87
CA LEU A 112 1.26 2.26 13.11
C LEU A 112 1.71 3.49 13.92
N ASP A 113 0.77 4.16 14.62
CA ASP A 113 1.06 5.30 15.49
C ASP A 113 1.98 4.95 16.67
N LYS A 114 1.75 3.81 17.31
CA LYS A 114 2.60 3.32 18.42
C LYS A 114 4.01 2.98 17.97
N ASP A 115 4.16 2.52 16.73
CA ASP A 115 5.44 2.10 16.16
C ASP A 115 6.16 3.22 15.41
N ASP A 116 5.53 4.40 15.29
CA ASP A 116 6.02 5.53 14.47
C ASP A 116 6.31 5.08 13.03
N MET A 117 5.42 4.26 12.48
CA MET A 117 5.57 3.60 11.18
C MET A 117 4.59 4.14 10.16
N VAL A 118 5.09 4.46 8.96
CA VAL A 118 4.26 4.91 7.85
C VAL A 118 3.82 3.74 6.97
N ALA A 119 2.66 3.90 6.31
CA ALA A 119 2.14 2.91 5.38
C ALA A 119 1.68 3.57 4.06
N ALA A 120 1.95 2.89 2.94
CA ALA A 120 1.35 3.21 1.65
C ALA A 120 0.13 2.30 1.43
N PRO A 121 -1.10 2.81 1.56
CA PRO A 121 -2.29 1.98 1.39
C PRO A 121 -2.51 1.69 -0.09
N MET A 122 -3.00 0.49 -0.40
CA MET A 122 -3.56 0.18 -1.71
C MET A 122 -5.09 0.43 -1.66
N SER A 123 -5.43 1.65 -1.30
CA SER A 123 -6.78 2.22 -1.25
C SER A 123 -6.67 3.74 -1.14
N TRP A 124 -7.69 4.46 -1.59
CA TRP A 124 -7.67 5.93 -1.69
C TRP A 124 -8.83 6.55 -0.93
N TYR A 125 -8.99 6.13 0.32
CA TYR A 125 -10.04 6.63 1.22
C TYR A 125 -9.80 8.12 1.52
N SER A 126 -10.85 8.95 1.40
CA SER A 126 -10.73 10.40 1.56
C SER A 126 -10.27 10.83 2.95
N GLY A 127 -10.50 10.01 3.97
CA GLY A 127 -10.02 10.28 5.33
C GLY A 127 -8.51 10.38 5.44
N TYR A 128 -7.75 9.70 4.58
CA TYR A 128 -6.28 9.76 4.59
C TYR A 128 -5.73 11.16 4.23
N ALA A 129 -6.51 12.00 3.55
CA ALA A 129 -6.12 13.37 3.26
C ALA A 129 -6.14 14.31 4.49
N TYR A 130 -6.63 13.83 5.62
CA TYR A 130 -6.77 14.64 6.84
C TYR A 130 -5.82 14.16 7.92
N LYS A 131 -4.76 14.93 8.16
CA LYS A 131 -3.73 14.64 9.16
C LYS A 131 -4.27 14.32 10.57
N ASP A 132 -5.35 14.95 10.98
CA ASP A 132 -5.97 14.69 12.28
C ASP A 132 -6.64 13.31 12.34
N PHE A 133 -6.91 12.71 11.20
CA PHE A 133 -7.50 11.38 11.09
C PHE A 133 -6.44 10.29 10.91
N ASP A 134 -5.53 10.46 9.96
CA ASP A 134 -4.50 9.48 9.61
C ASP A 134 -3.19 9.65 10.41
N LYS A 135 -3.16 10.66 11.30
CA LYS A 135 -1.99 11.02 12.14
C LYS A 135 -0.74 11.39 11.34
N GLY A 136 -0.86 11.57 10.03
CA GLY A 136 0.23 11.81 9.11
C GLY A 136 1.08 10.58 8.82
N LEU A 137 0.52 9.38 9.02
CA LEU A 137 1.23 8.10 8.85
C LEU A 137 0.94 7.44 7.49
N ILE A 138 -0.03 7.97 6.74
CA ILE A 138 -0.44 7.39 5.47
C ILE A 138 0.20 8.16 4.31
N ILE A 139 0.90 7.42 3.45
CA ILE A 139 1.50 7.97 2.23
C ILE A 139 0.55 7.71 1.07
N GLU A 140 -0.26 8.72 0.72
CA GLU A 140 -1.13 8.65 -0.45
C GLU A 140 -0.34 8.86 -1.74
N PHE A 141 -0.68 8.10 -2.78
CA PHE A 141 -0.03 8.18 -4.09
C PHE A 141 -1.01 8.37 -5.25
N GLY A 142 -2.27 8.74 -4.96
CA GLY A 142 -3.31 8.96 -5.95
C GLY A 142 -4.45 9.84 -5.43
N ALA A 143 -5.37 10.19 -6.31
CA ALA A 143 -6.56 10.94 -5.93
C ALA A 143 -7.49 10.08 -5.07
N THR A 144 -8.08 10.66 -4.04
CA THR A 144 -9.06 9.97 -3.18
C THR A 144 -10.28 9.50 -3.99
N TYR A 145 -10.99 8.49 -3.48
CA TYR A 145 -12.22 7.99 -4.14
C TYR A 145 -13.24 9.10 -4.37
N CYS A 146 -13.45 9.99 -3.40
CA CYS A 146 -14.35 11.13 -3.53
C CYS A 146 -13.88 12.07 -4.67
N ALA A 147 -12.59 12.42 -4.73
CA ALA A 147 -12.05 13.26 -5.80
C ALA A 147 -12.18 12.59 -7.17
N GLN A 148 -11.97 11.27 -7.26
CA GLN A 148 -12.17 10.52 -8.50
C GLN A 148 -13.64 10.57 -8.95
N GLY A 149 -14.59 10.39 -8.03
CA GLY A 149 -16.02 10.51 -8.29
C GLY A 149 -16.42 11.90 -8.78
N MET A 150 -15.95 12.96 -8.11
CA MET A 150 -16.20 14.34 -8.52
C MET A 150 -15.63 14.63 -9.90
N ASN A 151 -14.38 14.25 -10.17
CA ASN A 151 -13.75 14.44 -11.47
C ASN A 151 -14.49 13.69 -12.59
N ALA A 152 -14.98 12.50 -12.33
CA ALA A 152 -15.79 11.75 -13.29
C ALA A 152 -17.10 12.47 -13.61
N MET A 153 -17.72 13.09 -12.62
CA MET A 153 -18.95 13.86 -12.79
C MET A 153 -18.72 15.15 -13.57
N ASP A 154 -17.67 15.88 -13.25
CA ASP A 154 -17.30 17.10 -13.98
C ASP A 154 -17.01 16.79 -15.46
N TRP A 155 -16.26 15.72 -15.71
CA TRP A 155 -16.00 15.26 -17.07
C TRP A 155 -17.30 14.87 -17.79
N ALA A 156 -18.17 14.13 -17.14
CA ALA A 156 -19.44 13.69 -17.73
C ALA A 156 -20.34 14.89 -18.05
N ALA A 157 -20.44 15.85 -17.16
CA ALA A 157 -21.22 17.07 -17.40
C ALA A 157 -20.68 17.91 -18.55
N ALA A 158 -19.36 17.97 -18.73
CA ALA A 158 -18.72 18.75 -19.79
C ALA A 158 -18.66 18.04 -21.15
N SER A 159 -18.63 16.70 -21.17
CA SER A 159 -18.28 15.93 -22.37
C SER A 159 -19.45 15.12 -22.95
N LEU A 160 -20.47 14.77 -22.15
CA LEU A 160 -21.59 14.00 -22.64
C LEU A 160 -22.67 14.90 -23.25
N PRO A 161 -23.27 14.49 -24.39
CA PRO A 161 -24.30 15.28 -25.08
C PRO A 161 -25.70 15.11 -24.43
N VAL A 162 -25.75 14.94 -23.11
CA VAL A 162 -26.97 14.70 -22.34
C VAL A 162 -26.99 15.54 -21.07
N ASP A 163 -28.18 15.97 -20.65
CA ASP A 163 -28.36 16.65 -19.37
C ASP A 163 -28.49 15.58 -18.26
N ILE A 164 -27.49 15.47 -17.42
CA ILE A 164 -27.42 14.46 -16.36
C ILE A 164 -28.38 14.85 -15.25
N LYS A 165 -29.47 14.07 -15.10
CA LYS A 165 -30.51 14.31 -14.07
C LYS A 165 -30.41 13.35 -12.89
N LYS A 166 -29.79 12.20 -13.08
CA LYS A 166 -29.69 11.16 -12.05
C LYS A 166 -28.37 10.43 -12.18
N ILE A 167 -27.80 10.07 -11.05
CA ILE A 167 -26.55 9.34 -10.92
C ILE A 167 -26.81 8.12 -10.03
N GLY A 168 -26.30 6.97 -10.45
CA GLY A 168 -26.25 5.77 -9.64
C GLY A 168 -24.82 5.51 -9.17
N ILE A 169 -24.63 5.11 -7.92
CA ILE A 169 -23.36 4.70 -7.35
C ILE A 169 -23.44 3.22 -6.99
N ILE A 170 -22.44 2.47 -7.41
CA ILE A 170 -22.23 1.09 -7.00
C ILE A 170 -20.91 1.06 -6.23
N GLY A 171 -20.96 0.63 -4.99
CA GLY A 171 -19.80 0.61 -4.11
C GLY A 171 -19.86 -0.51 -3.09
N THR A 172 -18.80 -0.65 -2.33
CA THR A 172 -18.68 -1.57 -1.19
C THR A 172 -18.86 -0.79 0.11
N ALA A 173 -19.71 -1.27 1.01
CA ALA A 173 -19.95 -0.60 2.28
C ALA A 173 -18.65 -0.47 3.11
N GLY A 174 -18.36 0.75 3.57
CA GLY A 174 -17.18 1.03 4.39
C GLY A 174 -15.85 1.06 3.64
N ASP A 175 -15.89 1.05 2.30
CA ASP A 175 -14.72 1.07 1.42
C ASP A 175 -15.05 1.84 0.14
N TYR A 176 -14.61 1.38 -1.03
CA TYR A 176 -14.87 2.01 -2.32
C TYR A 176 -16.37 2.24 -2.56
N GLY A 177 -16.75 3.50 -2.67
CA GLY A 177 -18.15 3.94 -2.84
C GLY A 177 -18.92 4.16 -1.52
N GLY A 178 -18.31 3.92 -0.38
CA GLY A 178 -18.81 4.29 0.95
C GLY A 178 -18.07 5.48 1.57
N ASP A 179 -17.24 6.12 0.77
CA ASP A 179 -16.37 7.23 1.11
C ASP A 179 -17.08 8.60 0.90
#